data_bb5c550cd2aa2bf053b899a09f56bd0e
#
_entry.id   bb5c550cd2aa2bf053b899a09f56bd0e
#
_cell.length_a   1.000
_cell.length_b   1.000
_cell.length_c   1.000
_cell.angle_alpha   90.00
_cell.angle_beta   90.00
_cell.angle_gamma   90.00
#
_symmetry.space_group_name_H-M   'P 1'
#
loop_
_entity.id
_entity.type
_entity.pdbx_description
1 polymer ?
#
loop_
_entity_poly.entity_id
_entity_poly.type
_entity_poly.pdbx_seq_one_letter_code
_entity_poly.pdbx_strand_id
1 'polypeptide(L)'
;MADRLCMGCMEVYEDKYDICPYCGYKEGTPAKEAIHLAPGTVIENKYIVGQSIGNGGFGVTYIGWDAVLNQKIAIKEYLPSEFSTRAMGVSDVTIFTGQKEEQFLSGVNKFVDEARRLAKFKGVSGIVDIHDTFQANNTAYIIMEYIDGETLKERLEREGKIPYEEALKIMKPVVEALKEVHKEGILHRDISPDNIMISKGGDVKIIDFGAARYATTGHSRSLSVLVKPGYAPQEQYRSRGDQGTWTDVYACAATLYKMITGVTPEDSMERELKDTLVAPSKLGVKIPKNIENAILNAMNLRIEDRTQTAEDFENDLFSDKDVKRNKVHIRKMDIGKWPLWVKIASGIGTAAVVTCIVLLLTGVIRVSDMFHGDSGNLSDGYVYAPNIINTELDEAEKKVSEANLIMQITDKKNDSVIPENLVLTQNIPGGEVVKEKTVMAIVVSAGEQVTYMPDIEGLEKDAVVDLLINMGWTQEDITIEDKESDVAPGYVAELAVADGKTIACGDEIAVGTKMVIYISTGRKDYDSQKQTTVPDV
;
A
#
# COMPACT_ATOMS: atom_id res chain seq x y z
N MET A 1 10.04 -28.09 40.32
CA MET A 1 9.31 -26.83 40.06
C MET A 1 8.55 -27.05 38.75
N ALA A 2 7.33 -26.59 38.67
CA ALA A 2 6.58 -26.74 37.43
C ALA A 2 7.09 -25.71 36.41
N ASP A 3 7.22 -26.12 35.18
CA ASP A 3 7.56 -25.25 34.06
C ASP A 3 6.28 -24.87 33.30
N ARG A 4 6.21 -23.66 32.76
CA ARG A 4 5.09 -23.20 31.95
C ARG A 4 5.54 -22.63 30.62
N LEU A 5 4.69 -22.77 29.62
CA LEU A 5 4.90 -22.21 28.27
C LEU A 5 4.43 -20.76 28.22
N CYS A 6 5.26 -19.86 27.73
CA CYS A 6 4.91 -18.46 27.58
C CYS A 6 4.05 -18.23 26.32
N MET A 7 2.87 -17.66 26.46
CA MET A 7 2.01 -17.34 25.31
C MET A 7 2.51 -16.12 24.49
N GLY A 8 3.51 -15.38 24.96
CA GLY A 8 4.12 -14.27 24.23
C GLY A 8 5.24 -14.67 23.28
N CYS A 9 6.10 -15.61 23.68
CA CYS A 9 7.30 -16.01 22.91
C CYS A 9 7.50 -17.51 22.75
N MET A 10 6.59 -18.34 23.30
CA MET A 10 6.68 -19.81 23.27
C MET A 10 7.99 -20.35 23.87
N GLU A 11 8.60 -19.63 24.83
CA GLU A 11 9.68 -20.16 25.65
C GLU A 11 9.11 -20.81 26.91
N VAL A 12 9.76 -21.88 27.37
CA VAL A 12 9.43 -22.53 28.64
C VAL A 12 10.20 -21.84 29.76
N TYR A 13 9.53 -21.50 30.86
CA TYR A 13 10.13 -20.85 32.01
C TYR A 13 9.53 -21.36 33.34
N GLU A 14 10.28 -21.17 34.43
CA GLU A 14 9.86 -21.63 35.76
C GLU A 14 8.62 -20.85 36.24
N ASP A 15 7.67 -21.58 36.83
CA ASP A 15 6.37 -21.06 37.32
C ASP A 15 6.47 -20.04 38.47
N LYS A 16 7.65 -19.87 39.03
CA LYS A 16 7.93 -18.85 40.07
C LYS A 16 7.91 -17.40 39.57
N TYR A 17 7.95 -17.22 38.26
CA TYR A 17 7.94 -15.88 37.67
C TYR A 17 6.53 -15.51 37.17
N ASP A 18 5.97 -14.40 37.65
CA ASP A 18 4.68 -13.87 37.18
C ASP A 18 4.73 -13.30 35.78
N ILE A 19 5.93 -12.89 35.36
CA ILE A 19 6.20 -12.29 34.05
C ILE A 19 7.30 -13.14 33.39
N CYS A 20 7.10 -13.46 32.10
CA CYS A 20 8.10 -14.19 31.33
C CYS A 20 9.45 -13.43 31.29
N PRO A 21 10.55 -14.06 31.75
CA PRO A 21 11.86 -13.39 31.79
C PRO A 21 12.46 -13.16 30.40
N TYR A 22 11.93 -13.78 29.35
CA TYR A 22 12.45 -13.66 27.98
C TYR A 22 11.79 -12.53 27.18
N CYS A 23 10.45 -12.33 27.33
CA CYS A 23 9.72 -11.36 26.50
C CYS A 23 8.83 -10.38 27.29
N GLY A 24 8.78 -10.48 28.61
CA GLY A 24 7.94 -9.60 29.43
C GLY A 24 6.44 -9.92 29.41
N TYR A 25 6.02 -11.00 28.76
CA TYR A 25 4.60 -11.39 28.73
C TYR A 25 4.11 -11.78 30.12
N LYS A 26 2.95 -11.24 30.52
CA LYS A 26 2.25 -11.60 31.76
C LYS A 26 1.11 -12.57 31.42
N GLU A 27 0.96 -13.64 32.18
CA GLU A 27 -0.14 -14.57 32.01
C GLU A 27 -1.50 -13.86 32.14
N GLY A 28 -2.45 -14.24 31.28
CA GLY A 28 -3.76 -13.58 31.22
C GLY A 28 -3.78 -12.27 30.43
N THR A 29 -2.65 -11.84 29.83
CA THR A 29 -2.66 -10.72 28.88
C THR A 29 -3.63 -11.03 27.74
N PRO A 30 -4.63 -10.15 27.46
CA PRO A 30 -5.59 -10.39 26.39
C PRO A 30 -4.92 -10.36 25.01
N ALA A 31 -5.67 -10.80 23.99
CA ALA A 31 -5.26 -10.63 22.60
C ALA A 31 -5.05 -9.14 22.27
N LYS A 32 -4.12 -8.82 21.35
CA LYS A 32 -3.81 -7.43 20.98
C LYS A 32 -5.01 -6.70 20.37
N GLU A 33 -5.88 -7.42 19.66
CA GLU A 33 -7.11 -6.89 19.10
C GLU A 33 -8.28 -7.79 19.43
N ALA A 34 -9.49 -7.23 19.50
CA ALA A 34 -10.70 -7.96 19.88
C ALA A 34 -11.04 -9.14 18.94
N ILE A 35 -10.67 -9.02 17.66
CA ILE A 35 -10.89 -10.06 16.65
C ILE A 35 -9.82 -11.15 16.63
N HIS A 36 -8.70 -10.98 17.35
CA HIS A 36 -7.65 -11.99 17.43
C HIS A 36 -8.05 -13.14 18.35
N LEU A 37 -7.51 -14.33 18.06
CA LEU A 37 -7.62 -15.46 18.98
C LEU A 37 -6.95 -15.15 20.31
N ALA A 38 -7.58 -15.57 21.40
CA ALA A 38 -7.00 -15.41 22.74
C ALA A 38 -5.73 -16.27 22.86
N PRO A 39 -4.64 -15.73 23.46
CA PRO A 39 -3.47 -16.53 23.78
C PRO A 39 -3.84 -17.73 24.67
N GLY A 40 -3.30 -18.91 24.34
CA GLY A 40 -3.66 -20.17 24.98
C GLY A 40 -4.79 -20.95 24.29
N THR A 41 -5.45 -20.38 23.27
CA THR A 41 -6.42 -21.11 22.43
C THR A 41 -5.74 -22.31 21.78
N VAL A 42 -6.40 -23.48 21.82
CA VAL A 42 -5.90 -24.71 21.19
C VAL A 42 -6.71 -25.00 19.95
N ILE A 43 -6.03 -25.14 18.80
CA ILE A 43 -6.62 -25.48 17.52
C ILE A 43 -6.23 -26.90 17.12
N GLU A 44 -7.16 -27.69 16.56
CA GLU A 44 -6.93 -29.08 16.13
C GLU A 44 -6.35 -29.98 17.28
N ASN A 45 -6.62 -29.64 18.51
CA ASN A 45 -6.12 -30.35 19.71
C ASN A 45 -4.58 -30.51 19.78
N LYS A 46 -3.82 -29.77 18.99
CA LYS A 46 -2.35 -29.86 18.90
C LYS A 46 -1.61 -28.55 18.80
N TYR A 47 -2.25 -27.48 18.29
CA TYR A 47 -1.60 -26.19 18.10
C TYR A 47 -2.06 -25.19 19.15
N ILE A 48 -1.15 -24.71 19.97
CA ILE A 48 -1.42 -23.69 20.98
C ILE A 48 -1.11 -22.33 20.37
N VAL A 49 -2.10 -21.45 20.35
CA VAL A 49 -2.00 -20.08 19.82
C VAL A 49 -1.41 -19.17 20.89
N GLY A 50 -0.42 -18.37 20.54
CA GLY A 50 0.13 -17.31 21.37
C GLY A 50 -0.35 -15.92 20.94
N GLN A 51 0.47 -14.92 21.23
CA GLN A 51 0.22 -13.54 20.80
C GLN A 51 0.33 -13.42 19.28
N SER A 52 -0.43 -12.47 18.70
CA SER A 52 -0.25 -12.09 17.30
C SER A 52 1.11 -11.41 17.10
N ILE A 53 1.82 -11.83 16.04
CA ILE A 53 3.12 -11.30 15.63
C ILE A 53 3.04 -10.50 14.33
N GLY A 54 1.91 -10.57 13.62
CA GLY A 54 1.64 -9.80 12.42
C GLY A 54 0.14 -9.71 12.16
N ASN A 55 -0.30 -8.59 11.60
CA ASN A 55 -1.67 -8.34 11.17
C ASN A 55 -1.63 -7.71 9.78
N GLY A 56 -2.50 -8.18 8.88
CA GLY A 56 -2.58 -7.69 7.51
C GLY A 56 -4.00 -7.76 6.97
N GLY A 57 -4.26 -7.14 5.81
CA GLY A 57 -5.61 -7.07 5.23
C GLY A 57 -6.28 -8.41 4.94
N PHE A 58 -5.54 -9.52 4.95
CA PHE A 58 -6.05 -10.87 4.65
C PHE A 58 -6.02 -11.82 5.84
N GLY A 59 -5.48 -11.41 6.98
CA GLY A 59 -5.45 -12.27 8.16
C GLY A 59 -4.41 -11.90 9.18
N VAL A 60 -4.31 -12.74 10.20
CA VAL A 60 -3.47 -12.54 11.37
C VAL A 60 -2.46 -13.67 11.45
N THR A 61 -1.22 -13.34 11.80
CA THR A 61 -0.17 -14.32 12.09
C THR A 61 0.11 -14.31 13.60
N TYR A 62 0.09 -15.49 14.21
CA TYR A 62 0.38 -15.70 15.62
C TYR A 62 1.69 -16.48 15.79
N ILE A 63 2.42 -16.23 16.85
CA ILE A 63 3.37 -17.21 17.35
C ILE A 63 2.57 -18.37 17.95
N GLY A 64 3.03 -19.59 17.79
CA GLY A 64 2.34 -20.77 18.32
C GLY A 64 3.30 -21.87 18.74
N TRP A 65 2.72 -22.91 19.31
CA TRP A 65 3.43 -24.10 19.75
C TRP A 65 2.76 -25.36 19.20
N ASP A 66 3.54 -26.21 18.56
CA ASP A 66 3.10 -27.56 18.19
C ASP A 66 3.33 -28.48 19.40
N ALA A 67 2.26 -28.88 20.08
CA ALA A 67 2.33 -29.73 21.26
C ALA A 67 2.72 -31.19 20.97
N VAL A 68 2.61 -31.62 19.69
CA VAL A 68 3.00 -32.99 19.27
C VAL A 68 4.49 -33.03 18.94
N LEU A 69 4.97 -32.06 18.16
CA LEU A 69 6.37 -31.97 17.76
C LEU A 69 7.24 -31.23 18.78
N ASN A 70 6.61 -30.62 19.78
CA ASN A 70 7.27 -29.85 20.84
C ASN A 70 8.19 -28.74 20.29
N GLN A 71 7.65 -27.92 19.40
CA GLN A 71 8.41 -26.86 18.72
C GLN A 71 7.59 -25.59 18.50
N LYS A 72 8.30 -24.45 18.38
CA LYS A 72 7.69 -23.18 17.98
C LYS A 72 7.26 -23.22 16.52
N ILE A 73 6.11 -22.62 16.26
CA ILE A 73 5.53 -22.49 14.92
C ILE A 73 4.98 -21.07 14.74
N ALA A 74 4.77 -20.67 13.50
CA ALA A 74 3.93 -19.54 13.14
C ALA A 74 2.58 -20.07 12.63
N ILE A 75 1.49 -19.45 13.07
CA ILE A 75 0.11 -19.80 12.70
C ILE A 75 -0.48 -18.62 11.95
N LYS A 76 -0.73 -18.78 10.66
CA LYS A 76 -1.40 -17.78 9.85
C LYS A 76 -2.87 -18.13 9.70
N GLU A 77 -3.75 -17.22 10.10
CA GLU A 77 -5.20 -17.32 10.02
C GLU A 77 -5.73 -16.47 8.90
N TYR A 78 -6.64 -17.00 8.07
CA TYR A 78 -7.37 -16.22 7.07
C TYR A 78 -8.51 -15.44 7.74
N LEU A 79 -8.36 -14.13 7.90
CA LEU A 79 -9.34 -13.26 8.58
C LEU A 79 -9.41 -11.89 7.90
N PRO A 80 -9.92 -11.80 6.66
CA PRO A 80 -10.06 -10.53 5.97
C PRO A 80 -11.18 -9.70 6.61
N SER A 81 -10.83 -8.55 7.18
CA SER A 81 -11.75 -7.66 7.90
C SER A 81 -12.87 -7.09 7.00
N GLU A 82 -12.69 -7.11 5.68
CA GLU A 82 -13.72 -6.67 4.73
C GLU A 82 -14.89 -7.65 4.63
N PHE A 83 -14.67 -8.95 4.87
CA PHE A 83 -15.65 -10.03 4.67
C PHE A 83 -16.05 -10.73 5.95
N SER A 84 -15.32 -10.53 7.04
CA SER A 84 -15.49 -11.26 8.28
C SER A 84 -15.10 -10.47 9.51
N THR A 85 -15.56 -10.96 10.67
CA THR A 85 -15.18 -10.43 11.97
C THR A 85 -15.18 -11.58 12.99
N ARG A 86 -14.80 -11.30 14.22
CA ARG A 86 -14.87 -12.24 15.35
C ARG A 86 -15.33 -11.50 16.60
N ALA A 87 -16.19 -12.12 17.38
CA ALA A 87 -16.55 -11.63 18.71
C ALA A 87 -15.42 -11.92 19.70
N MET A 88 -15.18 -11.00 20.63
CA MET A 88 -14.14 -11.15 21.66
C MET A 88 -14.31 -12.44 22.45
N GLY A 89 -13.24 -13.24 22.59
CA GLY A 89 -13.23 -14.49 23.33
C GLY A 89 -13.90 -15.68 22.63
N VAL A 90 -14.39 -15.51 21.40
CA VAL A 90 -14.95 -16.59 20.57
C VAL A 90 -13.90 -17.02 19.54
N SER A 91 -13.77 -18.31 19.28
CA SER A 91 -12.83 -18.81 18.27
C SER A 91 -13.41 -18.76 16.85
N ASP A 92 -14.72 -18.92 16.72
CA ASP A 92 -15.38 -18.95 15.41
C ASP A 92 -15.42 -17.57 14.75
N VAL A 93 -15.09 -17.53 13.47
CA VAL A 93 -15.21 -16.35 12.62
C VAL A 93 -16.68 -16.17 12.21
N THR A 94 -17.16 -14.94 12.31
CA THR A 94 -18.46 -14.52 11.78
C THR A 94 -18.27 -13.95 10.37
N ILE A 95 -18.83 -14.62 9.38
CA ILE A 95 -18.76 -14.23 7.96
C ILE A 95 -19.92 -13.28 7.67
N PHE A 96 -19.67 -12.19 6.94
CA PHE A 96 -20.73 -11.28 6.50
C PHE A 96 -21.56 -11.94 5.40
N THR A 97 -22.88 -11.78 5.46
CA THR A 97 -23.83 -12.46 4.57
C THR A 97 -23.83 -11.91 3.13
N GLY A 98 -24.41 -12.68 2.20
CA GLY A 98 -24.60 -12.30 0.81
C GLY A 98 -23.33 -12.44 -0.04
N GLN A 99 -23.05 -11.49 -0.92
CA GLN A 99 -21.90 -11.54 -1.83
C GLN A 99 -20.57 -11.63 -1.09
N LYS A 100 -20.47 -11.07 0.11
CA LYS A 100 -19.29 -11.13 0.96
C LYS A 100 -18.97 -12.54 1.45
N GLU A 101 -20.01 -13.36 1.68
CA GLU A 101 -19.86 -14.76 2.06
C GLU A 101 -19.22 -15.58 0.93
N GLU A 102 -19.70 -15.41 -0.30
CA GLU A 102 -19.13 -16.11 -1.46
C GLU A 102 -17.66 -15.72 -1.68
N GLN A 103 -17.34 -14.45 -1.50
CA GLN A 103 -15.97 -13.93 -1.62
C GLN A 103 -15.07 -14.50 -0.53
N PHE A 104 -15.54 -14.54 0.72
CA PHE A 104 -14.82 -15.13 1.85
C PHE A 104 -14.52 -16.62 1.61
N LEU A 105 -15.53 -17.40 1.25
CA LEU A 105 -15.37 -18.84 0.98
C LEU A 105 -14.45 -19.13 -0.21
N SER A 106 -14.55 -18.33 -1.27
CA SER A 106 -13.60 -18.37 -2.39
C SER A 106 -12.16 -18.07 -1.92
N GLY A 107 -12.00 -17.10 -1.03
CA GLY A 107 -10.71 -16.74 -0.44
C GLY A 107 -10.13 -17.84 0.45
N VAL A 108 -10.94 -18.48 1.30
CA VAL A 108 -10.55 -19.64 2.12
C VAL A 108 -9.96 -20.75 1.25
N ASN A 109 -10.67 -21.13 0.17
CA ASN A 109 -10.21 -22.19 -0.73
C ASN A 109 -8.86 -21.85 -1.38
N LYS A 110 -8.70 -20.62 -1.86
CA LYS A 110 -7.45 -20.16 -2.48
C LYS A 110 -6.30 -20.10 -1.47
N PHE A 111 -6.57 -19.68 -0.24
CA PHE A 111 -5.60 -19.66 0.85
C PHE A 111 -5.07 -21.07 1.17
N VAL A 112 -5.95 -22.06 1.25
CA VAL A 112 -5.58 -23.46 1.48
C VAL A 112 -4.84 -24.05 0.27
N ASP A 113 -5.30 -23.76 -0.96
CA ASP A 113 -4.65 -24.26 -2.18
C ASP A 113 -3.25 -23.68 -2.37
N GLU A 114 -3.05 -22.42 -2.00
CA GLU A 114 -1.73 -21.79 -1.97
C GLU A 114 -0.79 -22.49 -1.00
N ALA A 115 -1.23 -22.70 0.25
CA ALA A 115 -0.44 -23.43 1.24
C ALA A 115 -0.04 -24.83 0.75
N ARG A 116 -0.97 -25.56 0.11
CA ARG A 116 -0.70 -26.89 -0.47
C ARG A 116 0.34 -26.85 -1.58
N ARG A 117 0.32 -25.81 -2.41
CA ARG A 117 1.33 -25.63 -3.47
C ARG A 117 2.69 -25.32 -2.88
N LEU A 118 2.75 -24.43 -1.88
CA LEU A 118 3.99 -24.05 -1.21
C LEU A 118 4.58 -25.19 -0.37
N ALA A 119 3.77 -26.05 0.21
CA ALA A 119 4.25 -27.23 0.96
C ALA A 119 5.14 -28.18 0.13
N LYS A 120 5.09 -28.09 -1.22
CA LYS A 120 5.98 -28.88 -2.11
C LYS A 120 7.43 -28.40 -2.02
N PHE A 121 7.68 -27.16 -1.61
CA PHE A 121 9.01 -26.57 -1.50
C PHE A 121 9.65 -26.75 -0.12
N LYS A 122 9.12 -27.68 0.69
CA LYS A 122 9.67 -27.98 2.02
C LYS A 122 11.17 -28.29 1.93
N GLY A 123 11.96 -27.59 2.75
CA GLY A 123 13.42 -27.70 2.78
C GLY A 123 14.15 -26.95 1.65
N VAL A 124 13.45 -26.23 0.77
CA VAL A 124 14.09 -25.35 -0.20
C VAL A 124 14.57 -24.09 0.52
N SER A 125 15.87 -23.81 0.41
CA SER A 125 16.46 -22.59 0.98
C SER A 125 15.75 -21.35 0.42
N GLY A 126 15.52 -20.36 1.26
CA GLY A 126 14.88 -19.10 0.87
C GLY A 126 13.36 -19.12 0.86
N ILE A 127 12.69 -20.23 1.15
CA ILE A 127 11.22 -20.34 1.26
C ILE A 127 10.85 -20.78 2.67
N VAL A 128 9.79 -20.18 3.23
CA VAL A 128 9.25 -20.61 4.52
C VAL A 128 8.65 -22.01 4.42
N ASP A 129 8.98 -22.91 5.36
CA ASP A 129 8.45 -24.27 5.39
C ASP A 129 7.00 -24.30 5.89
N ILE A 130 6.08 -24.81 5.07
CA ILE A 130 4.71 -25.08 5.46
C ILE A 130 4.63 -26.49 6.09
N HIS A 131 4.13 -26.55 7.33
CA HIS A 131 4.01 -27.79 8.07
C HIS A 131 2.63 -28.44 7.92
N ASP A 132 1.55 -27.62 7.95
CA ASP A 132 0.17 -28.10 7.87
C ASP A 132 -0.77 -27.00 7.35
N THR A 133 -1.95 -27.38 6.86
CA THR A 133 -3.03 -26.46 6.52
C THR A 133 -4.38 -27.15 6.69
N PHE A 134 -5.33 -26.49 7.34
CA PHE A 134 -6.65 -27.03 7.63
C PHE A 134 -7.70 -25.90 7.77
N GLN A 135 -8.97 -26.31 7.80
CA GLN A 135 -10.10 -25.42 8.06
C GLN A 135 -10.68 -25.75 9.42
N ALA A 136 -10.84 -24.72 10.28
CA ALA A 136 -11.50 -24.78 11.58
C ALA A 136 -12.05 -23.39 11.92
N ASN A 137 -12.93 -23.27 12.91
CA ASN A 137 -13.48 -22.00 13.40
C ASN A 137 -14.07 -21.11 12.28
N ASN A 138 -14.73 -21.70 11.29
CA ASN A 138 -15.28 -21.06 10.09
C ASN A 138 -14.25 -20.30 9.24
N THR A 139 -12.97 -20.67 9.33
CA THR A 139 -11.89 -20.07 8.54
C THR A 139 -10.83 -21.14 8.20
N ALA A 140 -9.64 -20.72 7.76
CA ALA A 140 -8.52 -21.59 7.45
C ALA A 140 -7.24 -21.12 8.14
N TYR A 141 -6.38 -22.09 8.42
CA TYR A 141 -5.09 -21.91 9.07
C TYR A 141 -3.96 -22.50 8.22
N ILE A 142 -2.82 -21.83 8.22
CA ILE A 142 -1.55 -22.36 7.73
C ILE A 142 -0.59 -22.41 8.90
N ILE A 143 -0.04 -23.59 9.14
CA ILE A 143 1.00 -23.81 10.14
C ILE A 143 2.34 -23.85 9.41
N MET A 144 3.27 -23.00 9.83
CA MET A 144 4.58 -22.87 9.19
C MET A 144 5.68 -22.75 10.23
N GLU A 145 6.92 -22.94 9.80
CA GLU A 145 8.07 -22.73 10.66
C GLU A 145 8.05 -21.32 11.25
N TYR A 146 8.44 -21.22 12.52
CA TYR A 146 8.71 -19.93 13.15
C TYR A 146 10.15 -19.50 12.87
N ILE A 147 10.33 -18.34 12.25
CA ILE A 147 11.64 -17.78 11.96
C ILE A 147 12.00 -16.83 13.11
N ASP A 148 12.97 -17.22 13.95
CA ASP A 148 13.49 -16.36 15.02
C ASP A 148 14.43 -15.32 14.41
N GLY A 149 13.90 -14.15 14.11
CA GLY A 149 14.60 -13.09 13.39
C GLY A 149 13.77 -11.82 13.26
N GLU A 150 14.14 -11.02 12.27
CA GLU A 150 13.47 -9.77 11.94
C GLU A 150 13.09 -9.74 10.46
N THR A 151 12.10 -8.92 10.10
CA THR A 151 11.81 -8.61 8.70
C THR A 151 12.91 -7.72 8.12
N LEU A 152 13.12 -7.79 6.81
CA LEU A 152 14.01 -6.84 6.13
C LEU A 152 13.53 -5.39 6.30
N LYS A 153 12.23 -5.17 6.47
CA LYS A 153 11.65 -3.85 6.77
C LYS A 153 12.15 -3.33 8.12
N GLU A 154 11.98 -4.11 9.20
CA GLU A 154 12.47 -3.73 10.55
C GLU A 154 13.98 -3.44 10.53
N ARG A 155 14.74 -4.22 9.80
CA ARG A 155 16.16 -3.98 9.61
C ARG A 155 16.43 -2.65 8.90
N LEU A 156 15.71 -2.35 7.82
CA LEU A 156 15.86 -1.10 7.07
C LEU A 156 15.39 0.12 7.86
N GLU A 157 14.37 -0.01 8.70
CA GLU A 157 13.93 1.05 9.62
C GLU A 157 15.01 1.37 10.66
N ARG A 158 15.72 0.36 11.14
CA ARG A 158 16.83 0.52 12.09
C ARG A 158 18.12 1.05 11.45
N GLU A 159 18.49 0.56 10.26
CA GLU A 159 19.79 0.84 9.61
C GLU A 159 19.71 1.90 8.51
N GLY A 160 18.51 2.21 8.03
CA GLY A 160 18.24 3.15 6.94
C GLY A 160 18.59 2.57 5.56
N LYS A 161 19.80 2.07 5.38
CA LYS A 161 20.27 1.41 4.15
C LYS A 161 21.36 0.37 4.45
N ILE A 162 21.51 -0.58 3.53
CA ILE A 162 22.44 -1.70 3.64
C ILE A 162 23.53 -1.57 2.56
N PRO A 163 24.81 -1.83 2.87
CA PRO A 163 25.88 -1.89 1.87
C PRO A 163 25.52 -2.87 0.73
N TYR A 164 25.87 -2.53 -0.51
CA TYR A 164 25.40 -3.31 -1.67
C TYR A 164 25.87 -4.76 -1.65
N GLU A 165 27.08 -5.04 -1.16
CA GLU A 165 27.62 -6.39 -1.05
C GLU A 165 26.81 -7.25 -0.06
N GLU A 166 26.34 -6.66 1.02
CA GLU A 166 25.49 -7.33 2.00
C GLU A 166 24.06 -7.46 1.47
N ALA A 167 23.53 -6.43 0.81
CA ALA A 167 22.24 -6.48 0.17
C ALA A 167 22.16 -7.60 -0.89
N LEU A 168 23.23 -7.81 -1.66
CA LEU A 168 23.31 -8.92 -2.60
C LEU A 168 23.31 -10.29 -1.91
N LYS A 169 23.99 -10.43 -0.75
CA LYS A 169 23.97 -11.67 0.05
C LYS A 169 22.56 -11.99 0.55
N ILE A 170 21.80 -10.99 0.96
CA ILE A 170 20.41 -11.14 1.39
C ILE A 170 19.51 -11.48 0.20
N MET A 171 19.68 -10.82 -0.96
CA MET A 171 18.84 -11.04 -2.13
C MET A 171 19.11 -12.37 -2.84
N LYS A 172 20.32 -12.94 -2.71
CA LYS A 172 20.68 -14.17 -3.41
C LYS A 172 19.71 -15.32 -3.12
N PRO A 173 19.47 -15.74 -1.84
CA PRO A 173 18.51 -16.81 -1.55
C PRO A 173 17.06 -16.44 -1.96
N VAL A 174 16.68 -15.16 -1.97
CA VAL A 174 15.37 -14.70 -2.45
C VAL A 174 15.22 -14.99 -3.96
N VAL A 175 16.22 -14.63 -4.77
CA VAL A 175 16.18 -14.85 -6.22
C VAL A 175 16.25 -16.35 -6.54
N GLU A 176 17.10 -17.12 -5.83
CA GLU A 176 17.18 -18.58 -5.96
C GLU A 176 15.84 -19.25 -5.63
N ALA A 177 15.17 -18.83 -4.55
CA ALA A 177 13.83 -19.32 -4.18
C ALA A 177 12.80 -19.03 -5.28
N LEU A 178 12.79 -17.82 -5.84
CA LEU A 178 11.88 -17.47 -6.94
C LEU A 178 12.11 -18.29 -8.19
N LYS A 179 13.34 -18.67 -8.52
CA LYS A 179 13.60 -19.59 -9.64
C LYS A 179 12.88 -20.92 -9.45
N GLU A 180 12.91 -21.48 -8.23
CA GLU A 180 12.26 -22.75 -7.95
C GLU A 180 10.74 -22.66 -8.04
N VAL A 181 10.12 -21.62 -7.46
CA VAL A 181 8.65 -21.48 -7.51
C VAL A 181 8.17 -21.14 -8.92
N HIS A 182 8.94 -20.38 -9.69
CA HIS A 182 8.60 -20.04 -11.08
C HIS A 182 8.61 -21.26 -12.02
N LYS A 183 9.47 -22.26 -11.76
CA LYS A 183 9.46 -23.54 -12.51
C LYS A 183 8.13 -24.29 -12.39
N GLU A 184 7.46 -24.15 -11.24
CA GLU A 184 6.13 -24.73 -10.99
C GLU A 184 4.97 -23.81 -11.42
N GLY A 185 5.27 -22.69 -12.09
CA GLY A 185 4.28 -21.72 -12.55
C GLY A 185 3.65 -20.91 -11.42
N ILE A 186 4.30 -20.82 -10.28
CA ILE A 186 3.84 -20.03 -9.13
C ILE A 186 4.56 -18.68 -9.15
N LEU A 187 3.80 -17.59 -8.98
CA LEU A 187 4.31 -16.24 -8.81
C LEU A 187 4.09 -15.78 -7.37
N HIS A 188 5.07 -15.08 -6.81
CA HIS A 188 4.94 -14.52 -5.45
C HIS A 188 4.04 -13.29 -5.39
N ARG A 189 4.23 -12.32 -6.31
CA ARG A 189 3.40 -11.12 -6.49
C ARG A 189 3.41 -10.09 -5.35
N ASP A 190 4.16 -10.33 -4.30
CA ASP A 190 4.27 -9.42 -3.14
C ASP A 190 5.68 -9.42 -2.53
N ILE A 191 6.71 -9.51 -3.36
CA ILE A 191 8.09 -9.34 -2.88
C ILE A 191 8.29 -7.90 -2.41
N SER A 192 8.67 -7.76 -1.14
CA SER A 192 8.92 -6.46 -0.50
C SER A 192 9.66 -6.69 0.82
N PRO A 193 10.22 -5.66 1.45
CA PRO A 193 10.91 -5.81 2.73
C PRO A 193 10.07 -6.43 3.85
N ASP A 194 8.75 -6.28 3.82
CA ASP A 194 7.86 -6.90 4.83
C ASP A 194 7.81 -8.43 4.72
N ASN A 195 8.00 -8.97 3.52
CA ASN A 195 7.81 -10.40 3.22
C ASN A 195 9.15 -11.15 3.09
N ILE A 196 10.24 -10.56 3.54
CA ILE A 196 11.57 -11.19 3.63
C ILE A 196 11.98 -11.20 5.09
N MET A 197 12.17 -12.38 5.65
CA MET A 197 12.65 -12.59 7.02
C MET A 197 14.15 -12.92 7.01
N ILE A 198 14.87 -12.39 8.00
CA ILE A 198 16.29 -12.69 8.25
C ILE A 198 16.37 -13.30 9.64
N SER A 199 16.73 -14.59 9.71
CA SER A 199 16.88 -15.28 11.00
C SER A 199 18.06 -14.72 11.78
N LYS A 200 18.11 -14.95 13.09
CA LYS A 200 19.28 -14.66 13.93
C LYS A 200 20.54 -15.40 13.47
N GLY A 201 20.36 -16.52 12.78
CA GLY A 201 21.46 -17.28 12.16
C GLY A 201 21.96 -16.69 10.84
N GLY A 202 21.25 -15.72 10.28
CA GLY A 202 21.56 -15.09 8.99
C GLY A 202 20.89 -15.75 7.78
N ASP A 203 20.04 -16.77 7.99
CA ASP A 203 19.25 -17.36 6.92
C ASP A 203 18.16 -16.39 6.48
N VAL A 204 17.96 -16.29 5.17
CA VAL A 204 16.95 -15.42 4.58
C VAL A 204 15.84 -16.26 3.98
N LYS A 205 14.60 -15.92 4.29
CA LYS A 205 13.42 -16.64 3.78
C LYS A 205 12.33 -15.67 3.33
N ILE A 206 11.70 -16.03 2.22
CA ILE A 206 10.49 -15.37 1.75
C ILE A 206 9.31 -15.94 2.51
N ILE A 207 8.45 -15.05 3.01
CA ILE A 207 7.19 -15.36 3.65
C ILE A 207 6.04 -14.76 2.83
N ASP A 208 4.83 -15.25 3.05
CA ASP A 208 3.58 -14.62 2.54
C ASP A 208 3.51 -14.45 1.01
N PHE A 209 3.32 -15.56 0.32
CA PHE A 209 2.95 -15.54 -1.10
C PHE A 209 1.57 -14.88 -1.30
N GLY A 210 1.49 -13.93 -2.25
CA GLY A 210 0.35 -13.00 -2.37
C GLY A 210 -0.90 -13.54 -3.09
N ALA A 211 -1.09 -14.87 -3.25
CA ALA A 211 -2.23 -15.43 -4.00
C ALA A 211 -3.58 -15.12 -3.36
N ALA A 212 -3.67 -15.00 -2.03
CA ALA A 212 -4.89 -14.61 -1.33
C ALA A 212 -5.39 -13.21 -1.73
N ARG A 213 -4.50 -12.29 -2.12
CA ARG A 213 -4.86 -10.94 -2.61
C ARG A 213 -5.66 -10.96 -3.91
N TYR A 214 -5.41 -11.95 -4.78
CA TYR A 214 -6.11 -12.11 -6.06
C TYR A 214 -7.41 -12.91 -5.94
N ALA A 215 -7.67 -13.48 -4.75
CA ALA A 215 -8.90 -14.21 -4.48
C ALA A 215 -10.14 -13.33 -4.56
N THR A 216 -9.99 -12.05 -4.22
CA THR A 216 -11.08 -11.09 -4.08
C THR A 216 -11.40 -10.32 -5.37
N THR A 217 -10.52 -10.35 -6.38
CA THR A 217 -10.65 -9.51 -7.58
C THR A 217 -11.57 -10.07 -8.68
N GLY A 218 -12.18 -11.24 -8.48
CA GLY A 218 -12.89 -11.96 -9.55
C GLY A 218 -14.18 -11.32 -10.07
N HIS A 219 -14.90 -10.46 -9.32
CA HIS A 219 -16.21 -9.94 -9.74
C HIS A 219 -16.64 -8.57 -9.18
N SER A 220 -15.80 -7.85 -8.45
CA SER A 220 -16.15 -6.52 -7.92
C SER A 220 -15.23 -5.43 -8.47
N ARG A 221 -15.81 -4.47 -9.17
CA ARG A 221 -15.14 -3.26 -9.68
C ARG A 221 -14.64 -2.30 -8.58
N SER A 222 -14.80 -2.66 -7.31
CA SER A 222 -14.55 -1.77 -6.15
C SER A 222 -13.45 -2.23 -5.19
N LEU A 223 -12.80 -3.38 -5.42
CA LEU A 223 -11.67 -3.79 -4.59
C LEU A 223 -10.41 -3.18 -5.17
N SER A 224 -9.93 -2.14 -4.52
CA SER A 224 -8.56 -1.67 -4.71
C SER A 224 -7.62 -2.86 -4.57
N VAL A 225 -6.97 -3.23 -5.65
CA VAL A 225 -5.87 -4.20 -5.61
C VAL A 225 -4.88 -3.66 -4.59
N LEU A 226 -4.77 -4.33 -3.43
CA LEU A 226 -3.80 -3.96 -2.39
C LEU A 226 -2.40 -4.28 -2.89
N VAL A 227 -1.88 -3.42 -3.75
CA VAL A 227 -0.49 -3.45 -4.21
C VAL A 227 0.36 -2.59 -3.29
N LYS A 228 1.64 -2.92 -3.16
CA LYS A 228 2.59 -2.10 -2.39
C LYS A 228 3.23 -1.05 -3.30
N PRO A 229 2.92 0.26 -3.12
CA PRO A 229 3.50 1.33 -3.92
C PRO A 229 5.04 1.27 -3.91
N GLY A 230 5.64 1.49 -5.06
CA GLY A 230 7.08 1.44 -5.24
C GLY A 230 7.66 0.04 -5.50
N TYR A 231 7.01 -1.04 -5.06
CA TYR A 231 7.44 -2.43 -5.27
C TYR A 231 6.65 -3.15 -6.36
N ALA A 232 5.40 -2.78 -6.55
CA ALA A 232 4.52 -3.39 -7.54
C ALA A 232 4.69 -2.76 -8.93
N PRO A 233 4.90 -3.53 -10.00
CA PRO A 233 4.91 -3.02 -11.36
C PRO A 233 3.49 -2.76 -11.86
N GLN A 234 3.37 -1.94 -12.91
CA GLN A 234 2.10 -1.44 -13.44
C GLN A 234 1.09 -2.53 -13.85
N GLU A 235 1.55 -3.71 -14.28
CA GLU A 235 0.66 -4.82 -14.64
C GLU A 235 -0.11 -5.38 -13.44
N GLN A 236 0.34 -5.14 -12.20
CA GLN A 236 -0.38 -5.54 -11.00
C GLN A 236 -1.56 -4.60 -10.65
N TYR A 237 -1.53 -3.35 -11.11
CA TYR A 237 -2.62 -2.38 -10.92
C TYR A 237 -3.78 -2.59 -11.90
N ARG A 238 -3.54 -3.34 -12.97
CA ARG A 238 -4.53 -3.58 -14.03
C ARG A 238 -5.25 -4.90 -13.80
N SER A 239 -6.58 -4.91 -13.79
CA SER A 239 -7.40 -6.12 -13.59
C SER A 239 -7.15 -7.22 -14.63
N ARG A 240 -6.58 -6.90 -15.79
CA ARG A 240 -6.17 -7.80 -16.87
C ARG A 240 -4.71 -7.59 -17.25
N GLY A 241 -3.87 -7.20 -16.28
CA GLY A 241 -2.43 -7.06 -16.51
C GLY A 241 -1.79 -8.42 -16.78
N ASP A 242 -0.88 -8.44 -17.73
CA ASP A 242 -0.11 -9.64 -18.06
C ASP A 242 1.00 -9.83 -17.02
N GLN A 243 0.71 -10.64 -15.99
CA GLN A 243 1.63 -10.92 -14.89
C GLN A 243 2.42 -12.20 -15.18
N GLY A 244 3.71 -12.16 -14.94
CA GLY A 244 4.62 -13.26 -15.16
C GLY A 244 5.83 -13.21 -14.23
N THR A 245 6.84 -14.01 -14.50
CA THR A 245 8.11 -14.04 -13.75
C THR A 245 8.77 -12.67 -13.65
N TRP A 246 8.62 -11.84 -14.68
CA TRP A 246 9.07 -10.44 -14.73
C TRP A 246 8.41 -9.53 -13.69
N THR A 247 7.22 -9.89 -13.18
CA THR A 247 6.53 -9.16 -12.12
C THR A 247 7.30 -9.28 -10.80
N ASP A 248 7.69 -10.49 -10.42
CA ASP A 248 8.49 -10.74 -9.22
C ASP A 248 9.92 -10.21 -9.36
N VAL A 249 10.49 -10.26 -10.57
CA VAL A 249 11.81 -9.67 -10.87
C VAL A 249 11.81 -8.16 -10.61
N TYR A 250 10.77 -7.45 -11.05
CA TYR A 250 10.64 -6.03 -10.75
C TYR A 250 10.61 -5.78 -9.23
N ALA A 251 9.79 -6.52 -8.50
CA ALA A 251 9.64 -6.38 -7.06
C ALA A 251 10.93 -6.69 -6.30
N CYS A 252 11.69 -7.72 -6.73
CA CYS A 252 13.04 -8.00 -6.21
C CYS A 252 14.01 -6.84 -6.44
N ALA A 253 14.03 -6.29 -7.65
CA ALA A 253 14.91 -5.19 -7.99
C ALA A 253 14.54 -3.91 -7.23
N ALA A 254 13.25 -3.63 -7.05
CA ALA A 254 12.76 -2.51 -6.25
C ALA A 254 13.13 -2.67 -4.76
N THR A 255 13.04 -3.90 -4.23
CA THR A 255 13.49 -4.22 -2.87
C THR A 255 15.00 -4.02 -2.74
N LEU A 256 15.81 -4.52 -3.66
CA LEU A 256 17.26 -4.33 -3.66
C LEU A 256 17.62 -2.85 -3.80
N TYR A 257 16.92 -2.10 -4.65
CA TYR A 257 17.09 -0.65 -4.77
C TYR A 257 16.84 0.06 -3.43
N LYS A 258 15.73 -0.26 -2.74
CA LYS A 258 15.44 0.27 -1.40
C LYS A 258 16.55 -0.07 -0.42
N MET A 259 17.02 -1.31 -0.40
CA MET A 259 18.10 -1.75 0.51
C MET A 259 19.35 -0.90 0.38
N ILE A 260 19.82 -0.67 -0.86
CA ILE A 260 21.12 -0.01 -1.09
C ILE A 260 21.05 1.52 -1.11
N THR A 261 19.89 2.10 -1.42
CA THR A 261 19.70 3.56 -1.49
C THR A 261 19.08 4.14 -0.22
N GLY A 262 18.29 3.35 0.52
CA GLY A 262 17.43 3.82 1.60
C GLY A 262 16.14 4.49 1.10
N VAL A 263 15.97 4.64 -0.23
CA VAL A 263 14.83 5.34 -0.85
C VAL A 263 13.89 4.30 -1.46
N THR A 264 12.61 4.36 -1.13
CA THR A 264 11.58 3.57 -1.83
C THR A 264 11.40 4.17 -3.23
N PRO A 265 11.42 3.36 -4.30
CA PRO A 265 11.13 3.87 -5.64
C PRO A 265 9.74 4.48 -5.70
N GLU A 266 9.58 5.48 -6.56
CA GLU A 266 8.27 6.05 -6.86
C GLU A 266 7.36 4.98 -7.48
N ASP A 267 6.04 5.12 -7.25
CA ASP A 267 5.04 4.18 -7.76
C ASP A 267 5.13 4.00 -9.28
N SER A 268 4.99 2.76 -9.74
CA SER A 268 5.15 2.41 -11.16
C SER A 268 4.12 3.11 -12.06
N MET A 269 2.94 3.43 -11.54
CA MET A 269 1.91 4.18 -12.29
C MET A 269 2.28 5.65 -12.44
N GLU A 270 2.88 6.26 -11.41
CA GLU A 270 3.39 7.63 -11.49
C GLU A 270 4.60 7.72 -12.42
N ARG A 271 5.51 6.72 -12.35
CA ARG A 271 6.65 6.60 -13.25
C ARG A 271 6.24 6.41 -14.72
N GLU A 272 5.04 5.87 -15.03
CA GLU A 272 4.54 5.76 -16.40
C GLU A 272 4.32 7.14 -17.04
N LEU A 273 3.91 8.12 -16.24
CA LEU A 273 3.71 9.50 -16.69
C LEU A 273 5.06 10.19 -16.93
N LYS A 274 5.99 10.04 -16.00
CA LYS A 274 7.34 10.56 -16.07
C LYS A 274 8.26 9.68 -15.25
N ASP A 275 9.15 8.93 -15.89
CA ASP A 275 10.08 8.06 -15.19
C ASP A 275 11.15 8.89 -14.45
N THR A 276 10.99 8.97 -13.14
CA THR A 276 11.85 9.72 -12.21
C THR A 276 12.86 8.83 -11.48
N LEU A 277 12.94 7.54 -11.82
CA LEU A 277 13.85 6.60 -11.17
C LEU A 277 15.31 7.06 -11.28
N VAL A 278 15.90 7.37 -10.16
CA VAL A 278 17.29 7.84 -10.08
C VAL A 278 18.24 6.63 -9.95
N ALA A 279 19.29 6.60 -10.74
CA ALA A 279 20.28 5.53 -10.63
C ALA A 279 20.95 5.53 -9.22
N PRO A 280 21.19 4.38 -8.58
CA PRO A 280 21.81 4.28 -7.25
C PRO A 280 23.11 5.06 -7.11
N SER A 281 23.95 5.06 -8.13
CA SER A 281 25.21 5.83 -8.13
C SER A 281 25.00 7.35 -8.01
N LYS A 282 23.89 7.87 -8.54
CA LYS A 282 23.52 9.29 -8.43
C LYS A 282 22.98 9.64 -7.03
N LEU A 283 22.52 8.64 -6.27
CA LEU A 283 22.15 8.76 -4.85
C LEU A 283 23.34 8.50 -3.90
N GLY A 284 24.55 8.47 -4.44
CA GLY A 284 25.79 8.33 -3.66
C GLY A 284 26.14 6.89 -3.28
N VAL A 285 25.46 5.88 -3.87
CA VAL A 285 25.81 4.47 -3.66
C VAL A 285 27.03 4.12 -4.52
N LYS A 286 28.08 3.63 -3.87
CA LYS A 286 29.26 3.09 -4.58
C LYS A 286 28.98 1.66 -5.02
N ILE A 287 28.55 1.47 -6.26
CA ILE A 287 28.12 0.19 -6.82
C ILE A 287 28.76 -0.04 -8.19
N PRO A 288 29.19 -1.27 -8.53
CA PRO A 288 29.66 -1.61 -9.88
C PRO A 288 28.56 -1.34 -10.93
N LYS A 289 29.01 -0.87 -12.11
CA LYS A 289 28.09 -0.45 -13.17
C LYS A 289 27.21 -1.58 -13.71
N ASN A 290 27.73 -2.81 -13.78
CA ASN A 290 26.98 -3.98 -14.18
C ASN A 290 25.81 -4.27 -13.22
N ILE A 291 26.03 -4.19 -11.89
CA ILE A 291 24.98 -4.42 -10.88
C ILE A 291 23.94 -3.28 -10.92
N GLU A 292 24.38 -2.02 -11.05
CA GLU A 292 23.47 -0.89 -11.23
C GLU A 292 22.60 -1.09 -12.47
N ASN A 293 23.19 -1.49 -13.60
CA ASN A 293 22.45 -1.76 -14.83
C ASN A 293 21.47 -2.93 -14.67
N ALA A 294 21.84 -4.01 -13.96
CA ALA A 294 20.96 -5.14 -13.66
C ALA A 294 19.70 -4.69 -12.91
N ILE A 295 19.88 -3.93 -11.81
CA ILE A 295 18.77 -3.38 -11.02
C ILE A 295 17.86 -2.51 -11.89
N LEU A 296 18.44 -1.56 -12.63
CA LEU A 296 17.66 -0.65 -13.46
C LEU A 296 16.96 -1.36 -14.63
N ASN A 297 17.55 -2.41 -15.23
CA ASN A 297 16.92 -3.21 -16.28
C ASN A 297 15.73 -3.99 -15.73
N ALA A 298 15.85 -4.59 -14.55
CA ALA A 298 14.77 -5.27 -13.86
C ALA A 298 13.63 -4.33 -13.43
N MET A 299 13.91 -3.04 -13.22
CA MET A 299 12.93 -2.02 -12.87
C MET A 299 12.37 -1.24 -14.08
N ASN A 300 12.60 -1.68 -15.33
CA ASN A 300 11.96 -1.10 -16.48
C ASN A 300 10.43 -1.25 -16.39
N LEU A 301 9.69 -0.19 -16.73
CA LEU A 301 8.22 -0.19 -16.66
C LEU A 301 7.62 -1.11 -17.71
N ARG A 302 8.15 -1.08 -18.92
CA ARG A 302 7.69 -1.96 -20.01
C ARG A 302 8.22 -3.37 -19.83
N ILE A 303 7.32 -4.35 -19.93
CA ILE A 303 7.63 -5.76 -19.76
C ILE A 303 8.72 -6.20 -20.77
N GLU A 304 8.62 -5.75 -22.02
CA GLU A 304 9.54 -6.13 -23.10
C GLU A 304 10.99 -5.63 -22.90
N ASP A 305 11.16 -4.54 -22.15
CA ASP A 305 12.45 -3.94 -21.86
C ASP A 305 13.03 -4.41 -20.51
N ARG A 306 12.23 -5.18 -19.74
CA ARG A 306 12.56 -5.67 -18.39
C ARG A 306 13.28 -7.02 -18.46
N THR A 307 14.13 -7.32 -17.47
CA THR A 307 14.65 -8.66 -17.22
C THR A 307 13.49 -9.63 -17.00
N GLN A 308 13.45 -10.74 -17.76
CA GLN A 308 12.25 -11.59 -17.88
C GLN A 308 12.12 -12.65 -16.79
N THR A 309 13.23 -13.22 -16.35
CA THR A 309 13.23 -14.35 -15.42
C THR A 309 14.10 -14.08 -14.19
N ALA A 310 13.82 -14.76 -13.09
CA ALA A 310 14.67 -14.74 -11.90
C ALA A 310 16.07 -15.30 -12.20
N GLU A 311 16.21 -16.24 -13.13
CA GLU A 311 17.50 -16.78 -13.56
C GLU A 311 18.32 -15.72 -14.33
N ASP A 312 17.69 -14.97 -15.24
CA ASP A 312 18.37 -13.87 -15.94
C ASP A 312 18.81 -12.78 -14.94
N PHE A 313 17.95 -12.46 -13.96
CA PHE A 313 18.25 -11.47 -12.93
C PHE A 313 19.41 -11.92 -12.03
N GLU A 314 19.43 -13.19 -11.63
CA GLU A 314 20.56 -13.78 -10.90
C GLU A 314 21.86 -13.67 -11.69
N ASN A 315 21.83 -14.07 -12.97
CA ASN A 315 22.98 -13.99 -13.86
C ASN A 315 23.49 -12.54 -14.00
N ASP A 316 22.56 -11.57 -14.14
CA ASP A 316 22.92 -10.16 -14.26
C ASP A 316 23.54 -9.60 -12.96
N LEU A 317 23.12 -10.07 -11.78
CA LEU A 317 23.62 -9.60 -10.49
C LEU A 317 24.95 -10.25 -10.07
N PHE A 318 25.13 -11.54 -10.34
CA PHE A 318 26.20 -12.35 -9.75
C PHE A 318 27.23 -12.89 -10.74
N SER A 319 27.06 -12.67 -12.06
CA SER A 319 28.07 -13.06 -13.04
C SER A 319 29.06 -11.93 -13.32
N ASP A 320 30.25 -12.30 -13.80
CA ASP A 320 31.27 -11.35 -14.24
C ASP A 320 30.98 -10.72 -15.63
N LYS A 321 29.78 -10.94 -16.18
CA LYS A 321 29.39 -10.41 -17.49
C LYS A 321 29.13 -8.91 -17.44
N ASP A 322 29.52 -8.20 -18.50
CA ASP A 322 29.18 -6.78 -18.68
C ASP A 322 27.67 -6.65 -18.99
N VAL A 323 26.92 -6.26 -17.97
CA VAL A 323 25.47 -6.00 -18.09
C VAL A 323 25.26 -4.58 -18.65
N LYS A 324 24.75 -4.51 -19.89
CA LYS A 324 24.40 -3.23 -20.53
C LYS A 324 23.01 -2.79 -20.15
N ARG A 325 22.81 -1.48 -20.11
CA ARG A 325 21.46 -0.91 -19.95
C ARG A 325 20.59 -1.27 -21.14
N ASN A 326 19.44 -1.88 -20.90
CA ASN A 326 18.46 -2.18 -21.95
C ASN A 326 18.03 -0.88 -22.63
N LYS A 327 17.89 -0.89 -23.94
CA LYS A 327 17.35 0.26 -24.67
C LYS A 327 15.88 0.34 -24.35
N VAL A 328 15.47 1.38 -23.62
CA VAL A 328 14.06 1.67 -23.43
C VAL A 328 13.46 2.01 -24.79
N HIS A 329 12.53 1.19 -25.25
CA HIS A 329 11.81 1.43 -26.49
C HIS A 329 10.86 2.61 -26.29
N ILE A 330 11.38 3.83 -26.40
CA ILE A 330 10.53 5.00 -26.57
C ILE A 330 9.72 4.71 -27.82
N ARG A 331 8.41 4.58 -27.70
CA ARG A 331 7.51 4.45 -28.84
C ARG A 331 7.67 5.73 -29.68
N LYS A 332 8.71 5.75 -30.54
CA LYS A 332 8.76 6.74 -31.61
C LYS A 332 7.48 6.51 -32.39
N MET A 333 6.58 7.47 -32.35
CA MET A 333 5.46 7.50 -33.26
C MET A 333 6.07 7.37 -34.66
N ASP A 334 5.92 6.19 -35.27
CA ASP A 334 6.49 5.91 -36.58
C ASP A 334 5.70 6.69 -37.63
N ILE A 335 6.05 7.99 -37.74
CA ILE A 335 5.49 8.91 -38.72
C ILE A 335 5.64 8.33 -40.14
N GLY A 336 6.60 7.39 -40.32
CA GLY A 336 6.80 6.63 -41.55
C GLY A 336 5.61 5.77 -41.97
N LYS A 337 4.86 5.20 -40.98
CA LYS A 337 3.68 4.36 -41.22
C LYS A 337 2.36 5.13 -41.33
N TRP A 338 2.38 6.43 -41.09
CA TRP A 338 1.18 7.26 -41.27
C TRP A 338 0.73 7.27 -42.72
N PRO A 339 -0.57 7.13 -42.98
CA PRO A 339 -1.11 7.31 -44.35
C PRO A 339 -0.67 8.64 -44.95
N LEU A 340 -0.43 8.64 -46.24
CA LEU A 340 0.12 9.80 -46.94
C LEU A 340 -0.71 11.09 -46.70
N TRP A 341 -2.03 10.95 -46.54
CA TRP A 341 -2.92 12.09 -46.27
C TRP A 341 -2.67 12.72 -44.87
N VAL A 342 -2.29 11.90 -43.85
CA VAL A 342 -1.95 12.40 -42.50
C VAL A 342 -0.62 13.16 -42.53
N LYS A 343 0.36 12.69 -43.31
CA LYS A 343 1.64 13.40 -43.51
C LYS A 343 1.45 14.74 -44.24
N ILE A 344 0.57 14.76 -45.23
CA ILE A 344 0.20 16.00 -45.97
C ILE A 344 -0.57 16.94 -45.04
N ALA A 345 -1.52 16.45 -44.26
CA ALA A 345 -2.29 17.23 -43.30
C ALA A 345 -1.41 17.82 -42.19
N SER A 346 -0.41 17.09 -41.67
CA SER A 346 0.54 17.59 -40.68
C SER A 346 1.48 18.65 -41.28
N GLY A 347 1.91 18.49 -42.52
CA GLY A 347 2.70 19.49 -43.26
C GLY A 347 1.93 20.78 -43.55
N ILE A 348 0.66 20.66 -43.94
CA ILE A 348 -0.24 21.81 -44.16
C ILE A 348 -0.56 22.47 -42.80
N GLY A 349 -0.79 21.71 -41.75
CA GLY A 349 -1.04 22.22 -40.40
C GLY A 349 0.12 23.05 -39.86
N THR A 350 1.37 22.59 -40.01
CA THR A 350 2.56 23.36 -39.60
C THR A 350 2.75 24.63 -40.45
N ALA A 351 2.52 24.57 -41.75
CA ALA A 351 2.57 25.75 -42.60
C ALA A 351 1.48 26.77 -42.23
N ALA A 352 0.26 26.30 -41.93
CA ALA A 352 -0.85 27.14 -41.48
C ALA A 352 -0.56 27.83 -40.14
N VAL A 353 0.01 27.09 -39.16
CA VAL A 353 0.40 27.64 -37.85
C VAL A 353 1.49 28.71 -38.02
N VAL A 354 2.53 28.44 -38.82
CA VAL A 354 3.59 29.45 -39.11
C VAL A 354 3.00 30.68 -39.81
N THR A 355 2.10 30.49 -40.77
CA THR A 355 1.43 31.59 -41.45
C THR A 355 0.54 32.40 -40.48
N CYS A 356 -0.21 31.75 -39.60
CA CYS A 356 -0.99 32.41 -38.53
C CYS A 356 -0.10 33.22 -37.58
N ILE A 357 1.04 32.66 -37.14
CA ILE A 357 2.00 33.36 -36.29
C ILE A 357 2.55 34.60 -36.99
N VAL A 358 2.91 34.50 -38.28
CA VAL A 358 3.38 35.64 -39.07
C VAL A 358 2.29 36.70 -39.21
N LEU A 359 1.04 36.30 -39.49
CA LEU A 359 -0.09 37.21 -39.62
C LEU A 359 -0.47 37.90 -38.30
N LEU A 360 -0.30 37.20 -37.16
CA LEU A 360 -0.45 37.78 -35.82
C LEU A 360 0.66 38.78 -35.51
N LEU A 361 1.91 38.45 -35.85
CA LEU A 361 3.07 39.34 -35.63
C LEU A 361 3.03 40.57 -36.52
N THR A 362 2.45 40.48 -37.70
CA THR A 362 2.27 41.61 -38.65
C THR A 362 1.02 42.43 -38.39
N GLY A 363 0.18 42.05 -37.42
CA GLY A 363 -1.04 42.79 -37.06
C GLY A 363 -2.18 42.68 -38.05
N VAL A 364 -2.07 41.79 -39.04
CA VAL A 364 -3.11 41.58 -40.07
C VAL A 364 -4.33 40.85 -39.51
N ILE A 365 -4.13 40.02 -38.47
CA ILE A 365 -5.21 39.33 -37.75
C ILE A 365 -5.16 39.72 -36.27
N ARG A 366 -6.29 40.13 -35.68
CA ARG A 366 -6.45 40.40 -34.25
C ARG A 366 -7.03 39.16 -33.57
N VAL A 367 -6.54 38.86 -32.36
CA VAL A 367 -6.97 37.70 -31.57
C VAL A 367 -8.48 37.69 -31.28
N SER A 368 -9.13 38.88 -31.28
CA SER A 368 -10.57 39.02 -31.10
C SER A 368 -11.42 38.40 -32.23
N ASP A 369 -10.85 38.20 -33.41
CA ASP A 369 -11.60 37.72 -34.57
C ASP A 369 -11.54 36.20 -34.74
N MET A 370 -10.77 35.52 -33.90
CA MET A 370 -10.59 34.05 -33.93
C MET A 370 -11.61 33.27 -33.07
N PHE A 371 -12.40 33.93 -32.25
CA PHE A 371 -13.33 33.27 -31.33
C PHE A 371 -14.82 33.31 -31.74
N HIS A 372 -15.14 33.72 -32.97
CA HIS A 372 -16.47 33.49 -33.51
C HIS A 372 -16.41 32.26 -34.42
N GLY A 373 -16.57 31.09 -33.78
CA GLY A 373 -16.67 29.79 -34.46
C GLY A 373 -17.98 29.72 -35.24
N ASP A 374 -17.85 29.58 -36.53
CA ASP A 374 -18.93 29.25 -37.47
C ASP A 374 -19.50 27.88 -37.07
N SER A 375 -20.81 27.83 -36.81
CA SER A 375 -21.54 26.59 -36.56
C SER A 375 -21.65 25.78 -37.85
N GLY A 376 -20.59 25.03 -38.16
CA GLY A 376 -20.62 24.04 -39.23
C GLY A 376 -21.70 23.00 -38.97
N ASN A 377 -22.63 22.82 -39.93
CA ASN A 377 -23.68 21.80 -39.89
C ASN A 377 -23.04 20.40 -39.67
N LEU A 378 -23.20 19.87 -38.44
CA LEU A 378 -22.96 18.45 -38.14
C LEU A 378 -24.03 17.62 -38.89
N SER A 379 -23.67 16.41 -39.30
CA SER A 379 -24.65 15.45 -39.85
C SER A 379 -25.76 15.22 -38.82
N ASP A 380 -27.01 15.06 -39.31
CA ASP A 380 -28.21 14.87 -38.50
C ASP A 380 -27.97 13.83 -37.39
N GLY A 381 -28.20 14.20 -36.11
CA GLY A 381 -28.09 13.32 -34.96
C GLY A 381 -26.69 13.29 -34.26
N TYR A 382 -25.77 14.23 -34.60
CA TYR A 382 -24.48 14.39 -33.90
C TYR A 382 -24.33 15.80 -33.32
N VAL A 383 -23.67 15.88 -32.14
CA VAL A 383 -23.47 17.11 -31.38
C VAL A 383 -22.04 17.19 -30.84
N TYR A 384 -21.60 18.40 -30.52
CA TYR A 384 -20.32 18.60 -29.81
C TYR A 384 -20.52 18.43 -28.30
N ALA A 385 -19.67 17.64 -27.66
CA ALA A 385 -19.63 17.53 -26.22
C ALA A 385 -19.14 18.84 -25.57
N PRO A 386 -19.85 19.39 -24.58
CA PRO A 386 -19.39 20.57 -23.86
C PRO A 386 -18.21 20.25 -22.96
N ASN A 387 -17.32 21.23 -22.72
CA ASN A 387 -16.34 21.15 -21.65
C ASN A 387 -17.00 21.66 -20.37
N ILE A 388 -17.14 20.77 -19.37
CA ILE A 388 -17.79 21.07 -18.09
C ILE A 388 -16.88 20.86 -16.89
N ILE A 389 -15.58 20.62 -17.09
CA ILE A 389 -14.60 20.50 -15.99
C ILE A 389 -14.51 21.84 -15.24
N ASN A 390 -14.46 21.81 -13.91
CA ASN A 390 -14.49 22.97 -13.02
C ASN A 390 -15.76 23.84 -13.15
N THR A 391 -16.87 23.27 -13.61
CA THR A 391 -18.17 23.94 -13.68
C THR A 391 -19.06 23.41 -12.53
N GLU A 392 -19.89 24.27 -11.93
CA GLU A 392 -20.91 23.85 -10.96
C GLU A 392 -21.88 22.84 -11.58
N LEU A 393 -22.35 21.90 -10.77
CA LEU A 393 -23.16 20.77 -11.21
C LEU A 393 -24.41 21.21 -11.99
N ASP A 394 -25.13 22.25 -11.49
CA ASP A 394 -26.35 22.77 -12.13
C ASP A 394 -26.05 23.42 -13.48
N GLU A 395 -24.93 24.13 -13.60
CA GLU A 395 -24.49 24.72 -14.87
C GLU A 395 -23.98 23.64 -15.86
N ALA A 396 -23.30 22.62 -15.33
CA ALA A 396 -22.84 21.47 -16.11
C ALA A 396 -24.04 20.69 -16.70
N GLU A 397 -25.08 20.42 -15.90
CA GLU A 397 -26.31 19.75 -16.34
C GLU A 397 -26.99 20.54 -17.44
N LYS A 398 -27.09 21.87 -17.28
CA LYS A 398 -27.65 22.74 -18.30
C LYS A 398 -26.86 22.69 -19.61
N LYS A 399 -25.53 22.79 -19.57
CA LYS A 399 -24.68 22.72 -20.77
C LYS A 399 -24.79 21.39 -21.49
N VAL A 400 -24.84 20.28 -20.75
CA VAL A 400 -24.97 18.92 -21.30
C VAL A 400 -26.37 18.71 -21.91
N SER A 401 -27.42 19.22 -21.27
CA SER A 401 -28.79 19.17 -21.77
C SER A 401 -28.98 20.04 -23.03
N GLU A 402 -28.42 21.24 -23.06
CA GLU A 402 -28.42 22.12 -24.24
C GLU A 402 -27.70 21.47 -25.44
N ALA A 403 -26.71 20.62 -25.19
CA ALA A 403 -26.02 19.84 -26.20
C ALA A 403 -26.75 18.53 -26.59
N ASN A 404 -27.99 18.30 -26.16
CA ASN A 404 -28.75 17.05 -26.38
C ASN A 404 -28.02 15.78 -25.88
N LEU A 405 -27.22 15.86 -24.83
CA LEU A 405 -26.53 14.76 -24.17
C LEU A 405 -27.19 14.41 -22.83
N ILE A 406 -26.85 13.27 -22.27
CA ILE A 406 -27.36 12.83 -20.96
C ILE A 406 -26.21 12.86 -19.97
N MET A 407 -26.34 13.63 -18.89
CA MET A 407 -25.34 13.65 -17.83
C MET A 407 -25.59 12.52 -16.83
N GLN A 408 -24.50 11.85 -16.41
CA GLN A 408 -24.53 10.82 -15.37
C GLN A 408 -23.38 11.02 -14.40
N ILE A 409 -23.71 11.26 -13.13
CA ILE A 409 -22.70 11.27 -12.06
C ILE A 409 -22.34 9.82 -11.78
N THR A 410 -21.06 9.47 -11.96
CA THR A 410 -20.57 8.11 -11.73
C THR A 410 -19.85 7.97 -10.39
N ASP A 411 -19.32 9.09 -9.84
CA ASP A 411 -18.60 9.08 -8.57
C ASP A 411 -18.58 10.47 -7.95
N LYS A 412 -18.42 10.54 -6.60
CA LYS A 412 -18.10 11.75 -5.86
C LYS A 412 -16.78 11.52 -5.12
N LYS A 413 -15.81 12.42 -5.29
CA LYS A 413 -14.48 12.32 -4.66
C LYS A 413 -14.17 13.56 -3.85
N ASN A 414 -13.56 13.34 -2.68
CA ASN A 414 -13.02 14.44 -1.91
C ASN A 414 -11.83 15.07 -2.67
N ASP A 415 -11.77 16.40 -2.64
CA ASP A 415 -10.70 17.19 -3.22
C ASP A 415 -10.43 18.40 -2.32
N SER A 416 -9.19 18.58 -1.90
CA SER A 416 -8.79 19.66 -0.98
C SER A 416 -8.67 21.03 -1.66
N VAL A 417 -8.73 21.09 -2.99
CA VAL A 417 -8.55 22.32 -3.76
C VAL A 417 -9.84 22.72 -4.47
N ILE A 418 -10.62 21.75 -4.94
CA ILE A 418 -11.84 21.99 -5.71
C ILE A 418 -13.05 21.89 -4.79
N PRO A 419 -13.83 22.98 -4.63
CA PRO A 419 -15.02 23.00 -3.79
C PRO A 419 -16.03 21.91 -4.13
N GLU A 420 -16.89 21.60 -3.16
CA GLU A 420 -17.99 20.65 -3.35
C GLU A 420 -18.90 21.05 -4.52
N ASN A 421 -19.46 20.05 -5.21
CA ASN A 421 -20.38 20.17 -6.34
C ASN A 421 -19.79 20.76 -7.64
N LEU A 422 -18.46 20.80 -7.77
CA LEU A 422 -17.80 21.10 -9.05
C LEU A 422 -17.42 19.81 -9.79
N VAL A 423 -17.49 19.82 -11.12
CA VAL A 423 -17.12 18.66 -11.94
C VAL A 423 -15.59 18.51 -11.97
N LEU A 424 -15.08 17.39 -11.49
CA LEU A 424 -13.66 17.03 -11.49
C LEU A 424 -13.20 16.51 -12.84
N THR A 425 -13.95 15.55 -13.39
CA THR A 425 -13.61 14.90 -14.67
C THR A 425 -14.86 14.58 -15.48
N GLN A 426 -14.67 14.50 -16.80
CA GLN A 426 -15.69 14.02 -17.76
C GLN A 426 -15.07 12.95 -18.67
N ASN A 427 -15.84 11.94 -19.04
CA ASN A 427 -15.37 10.82 -19.87
C ASN A 427 -15.26 11.14 -21.37
N ILE A 428 -15.96 12.18 -21.83
CA ILE A 428 -15.96 12.65 -23.22
C ILE A 428 -15.29 14.02 -23.22
N PRO A 429 -14.15 14.21 -23.90
CA PRO A 429 -13.47 15.50 -23.97
C PRO A 429 -14.36 16.59 -24.57
N GLY A 430 -14.24 17.83 -24.06
CA GLY A 430 -14.94 18.99 -24.64
C GLY A 430 -14.56 19.20 -26.11
N GLY A 431 -15.55 19.42 -26.97
CA GLY A 431 -15.38 19.56 -28.40
C GLY A 431 -15.38 18.26 -29.22
N GLU A 432 -15.47 17.11 -28.58
CA GLU A 432 -15.61 15.82 -29.25
C GLU A 432 -17.00 15.69 -29.90
N VAL A 433 -17.06 15.17 -31.13
CA VAL A 433 -18.32 14.95 -31.86
C VAL A 433 -18.90 13.59 -31.47
N VAL A 434 -20.04 13.59 -30.82
CA VAL A 434 -20.74 12.39 -30.35
C VAL A 434 -22.19 12.37 -30.83
N LYS A 435 -22.81 11.20 -30.77
CA LYS A 435 -24.20 11.07 -31.14
C LYS A 435 -25.09 11.72 -30.07
N GLU A 436 -26.21 12.33 -30.48
CA GLU A 436 -27.23 12.82 -29.55
C GLU A 436 -27.65 11.72 -28.56
N LYS A 437 -27.98 12.11 -27.32
CA LYS A 437 -28.35 11.23 -26.21
C LYS A 437 -27.22 10.30 -25.74
N THR A 438 -25.95 10.54 -26.16
CA THR A 438 -24.80 9.85 -25.56
C THR A 438 -24.68 10.24 -24.08
N VAL A 439 -24.38 9.25 -23.23
CA VAL A 439 -24.20 9.47 -21.80
C VAL A 439 -22.81 10.03 -21.54
N MET A 440 -22.75 11.23 -20.97
CA MET A 440 -21.54 11.86 -20.46
C MET A 440 -21.41 11.53 -18.98
N ALA A 441 -20.46 10.65 -18.65
CA ALA A 441 -20.14 10.27 -17.28
C ALA A 441 -19.20 11.30 -16.65
N ILE A 442 -19.53 11.75 -15.44
CA ILE A 442 -18.75 12.75 -14.72
C ILE A 442 -18.43 12.30 -13.30
N VAL A 443 -17.31 12.80 -12.77
CA VAL A 443 -16.97 12.72 -11.36
C VAL A 443 -17.08 14.12 -10.76
N VAL A 444 -17.68 14.23 -9.59
CA VAL A 444 -17.96 15.50 -8.92
C VAL A 444 -17.15 15.60 -7.64
N SER A 445 -16.67 16.81 -7.30
CA SER A 445 -16.03 17.06 -6.01
C SER A 445 -17.02 16.94 -4.87
N ALA A 446 -16.63 16.22 -3.82
CA ALA A 446 -17.31 16.20 -2.53
C ALA A 446 -16.74 17.26 -1.55
N GLY A 447 -15.82 18.13 -2.03
CA GLY A 447 -15.11 19.09 -1.20
C GLY A 447 -14.02 18.45 -0.34
N GLU A 448 -13.54 19.19 0.64
CA GLU A 448 -12.53 18.70 1.57
C GLU A 448 -13.07 17.51 2.41
N GLN A 449 -12.20 16.56 2.68
CA GLN A 449 -12.54 15.50 3.62
C GLN A 449 -12.53 16.06 5.04
N VAL A 450 -13.68 16.09 5.68
CA VAL A 450 -13.81 16.53 7.06
C VAL A 450 -14.07 15.36 8.00
N THR A 451 -13.67 15.49 9.26
CA THR A 451 -13.95 14.52 10.32
C THR A 451 -14.25 15.26 11.63
N TYR A 452 -14.86 14.56 12.59
CA TYR A 452 -15.16 15.13 13.91
C TYR A 452 -14.06 14.74 14.88
N MET A 453 -13.57 15.74 15.64
CA MET A 453 -12.52 15.53 16.63
C MET A 453 -13.04 14.71 17.81
N PRO A 454 -12.42 13.58 18.16
CA PRO A 454 -12.76 12.82 19.36
C PRO A 454 -12.28 13.53 20.62
N ASP A 455 -12.73 13.07 21.80
CA ASP A 455 -12.21 13.54 23.07
C ASP A 455 -10.79 12.99 23.28
N ILE A 456 -9.82 13.88 23.30
CA ILE A 456 -8.39 13.55 23.41
C ILE A 456 -7.71 14.17 24.63
N GLU A 457 -8.40 15.04 25.37
CA GLU A 457 -7.86 15.65 26.58
C GLU A 457 -7.59 14.58 27.65
N GLY A 458 -6.42 14.62 28.26
CA GLY A 458 -6.01 13.66 29.27
C GLY A 458 -5.60 12.28 28.72
N LEU A 459 -5.46 12.11 27.41
CA LEU A 459 -4.85 10.92 26.81
C LEU A 459 -3.32 11.06 26.72
N GLU A 460 -2.62 9.93 26.65
CA GLU A 460 -1.17 9.93 26.43
C GLU A 460 -0.81 10.48 25.03
N LYS A 461 0.28 11.23 24.95
CA LYS A 461 0.76 11.86 23.72
C LYS A 461 0.79 10.93 22.52
N ASP A 462 1.42 9.76 22.66
CA ASP A 462 1.62 8.83 21.55
C ASP A 462 0.29 8.24 21.08
N ALA A 463 -0.65 7.99 22.01
CA ALA A 463 -1.99 7.51 21.67
C ALA A 463 -2.79 8.54 20.86
N VAL A 464 -2.64 9.84 21.15
CA VAL A 464 -3.31 10.92 20.39
C VAL A 464 -2.68 11.09 19.01
N VAL A 465 -1.36 11.02 18.89
CA VAL A 465 -0.67 11.07 17.60
C VAL A 465 -1.10 9.90 16.71
N ASP A 466 -1.11 8.68 17.24
CA ASP A 466 -1.57 7.49 16.52
C ASP A 466 -3.04 7.59 16.10
N LEU A 467 -3.89 8.14 16.98
CA LEU A 467 -5.31 8.36 16.68
C LEU A 467 -5.49 9.33 15.51
N LEU A 468 -4.79 10.45 15.50
CA LEU A 468 -4.86 11.45 14.43
C LEU A 468 -4.31 10.89 13.10
N ILE A 469 -3.22 10.11 13.14
CA ILE A 469 -2.68 9.42 11.96
C ILE A 469 -3.73 8.44 11.40
N ASN A 470 -4.38 7.66 12.26
CA ASN A 470 -5.44 6.74 11.85
C ASN A 470 -6.69 7.46 11.29
N MET A 471 -6.92 8.71 11.66
CA MET A 471 -7.97 9.57 11.14
C MET A 471 -7.58 10.27 9.82
N GLY A 472 -6.34 10.11 9.35
CA GLY A 472 -5.86 10.58 8.04
C GLY A 472 -4.88 11.75 8.08
N TRP A 473 -4.44 12.21 9.26
CA TRP A 473 -3.35 13.19 9.37
C TRP A 473 -1.98 12.54 9.11
N THR A 474 -1.04 13.33 8.63
CA THR A 474 0.37 12.91 8.52
C THR A 474 1.17 13.47 9.70
N GLN A 475 2.34 12.87 9.96
CA GLN A 475 3.21 13.33 11.03
C GLN A 475 3.72 14.77 10.81
N GLU A 476 3.75 15.23 9.54
CA GLU A 476 4.13 16.60 9.16
C GLU A 476 3.04 17.64 9.47
N ASP A 477 1.82 17.20 9.67
CA ASP A 477 0.67 18.06 10.03
C ASP A 477 0.55 18.27 11.55
N ILE A 478 1.31 17.52 12.35
CA ILE A 478 1.20 17.50 13.82
C ILE A 478 2.47 18.11 14.43
N THR A 479 2.29 19.20 15.17
CA THR A 479 3.34 19.81 16.00
C THR A 479 3.07 19.52 17.46
N ILE A 480 4.10 19.25 18.26
CA ILE A 480 3.96 18.98 19.69
C ILE A 480 4.69 20.09 20.46
N GLU A 481 3.97 20.68 21.41
CA GLU A 481 4.48 21.75 22.28
C GLU A 481 4.12 21.47 23.75
N ASP A 482 4.97 21.96 24.67
CA ASP A 482 4.75 21.83 26.10
C ASP A 482 3.88 22.99 26.62
N LYS A 483 2.94 22.71 27.54
CA LYS A 483 2.05 23.70 28.15
C LYS A 483 1.83 23.44 29.65
N GLU A 484 1.90 24.48 30.49
CA GLU A 484 1.47 24.35 31.87
C GLU A 484 -0.05 24.16 31.94
N SER A 485 -0.53 23.10 32.61
CA SER A 485 -1.96 22.82 32.75
C SER A 485 -2.28 22.01 34.02
N ASP A 486 -3.56 21.83 34.31
CA ASP A 486 -4.05 20.99 35.40
C ASP A 486 -4.02 19.50 35.09
N VAL A 487 -3.77 19.13 33.84
CA VAL A 487 -3.62 17.74 33.39
C VAL A 487 -2.29 17.18 33.91
N ALA A 488 -2.23 15.89 34.18
CA ALA A 488 -1.00 15.24 34.62
C ALA A 488 0.14 15.43 33.59
N PRO A 489 1.41 15.56 34.05
CA PRO A 489 2.54 15.71 33.16
C PRO A 489 2.66 14.55 32.16
N GLY A 490 2.89 14.86 30.87
CA GLY A 490 3.01 13.88 29.79
C GLY A 490 1.70 13.53 29.08
N TYR A 491 0.57 14.06 29.54
CA TYR A 491 -0.74 13.88 28.92
C TYR A 491 -1.14 15.09 28.08
N VAL A 492 -2.02 14.90 27.11
CA VAL A 492 -2.52 15.99 26.26
C VAL A 492 -3.40 16.93 27.07
N ALA A 493 -3.01 18.19 27.10
CA ALA A 493 -3.73 19.26 27.77
C ALA A 493 -4.71 19.98 26.85
N GLU A 494 -4.37 20.12 25.57
CA GLU A 494 -5.15 20.87 24.58
C GLU A 494 -4.72 20.51 23.17
N LEU A 495 -5.64 20.62 22.21
CA LEU A 495 -5.38 20.59 20.78
C LEU A 495 -5.79 21.93 20.16
N ALA A 496 -4.97 22.44 19.25
CA ALA A 496 -5.28 23.66 18.51
C ALA A 496 -4.88 23.52 17.03
N VAL A 497 -5.52 24.28 16.14
CA VAL A 497 -4.98 24.50 14.78
C VAL A 497 -3.74 25.40 14.85
N ALA A 498 -2.88 25.31 13.83
CA ALA A 498 -1.61 26.06 13.79
C ALA A 498 -1.78 27.60 13.89
N ASP A 499 -2.97 28.14 13.67
CA ASP A 499 -3.32 29.55 13.84
C ASP A 499 -3.67 29.91 15.31
N GLY A 500 -3.65 28.92 16.22
CA GLY A 500 -3.88 29.07 17.64
C GLY A 500 -5.33 28.92 18.09
N LYS A 501 -6.27 28.55 17.22
CA LYS A 501 -7.64 28.25 17.59
C LYS A 501 -7.74 26.86 18.23
N THR A 502 -8.20 26.78 19.47
CA THR A 502 -8.44 25.52 20.17
C THR A 502 -9.49 24.68 19.46
N ILE A 503 -9.27 23.38 19.41
CA ILE A 503 -10.16 22.37 18.85
C ILE A 503 -10.79 21.61 20.03
N ALA A 504 -12.11 21.56 20.07
CA ALA A 504 -12.87 20.82 21.09
C ALA A 504 -13.35 19.46 20.52
N CYS A 505 -13.70 18.55 21.45
CA CYS A 505 -14.39 17.32 21.09
C CYS A 505 -15.69 17.61 20.32
N GLY A 506 -15.87 16.98 19.16
CA GLY A 506 -17.02 17.18 18.28
C GLY A 506 -16.86 18.29 17.24
N ASP A 507 -15.76 19.06 17.26
CA ASP A 507 -15.49 20.03 16.21
C ASP A 507 -15.23 19.34 14.87
N GLU A 508 -15.78 19.92 13.81
CA GLU A 508 -15.56 19.47 12.43
C GLU A 508 -14.26 20.09 11.88
N ILE A 509 -13.32 19.26 11.50
CA ILE A 509 -11.98 19.66 11.04
C ILE A 509 -11.65 18.96 9.71
N ALA A 510 -11.10 19.72 8.77
CA ALA A 510 -10.58 19.17 7.53
C ALA A 510 -9.34 18.29 7.77
N VAL A 511 -9.33 17.08 7.23
CA VAL A 511 -8.20 16.15 7.33
C VAL A 511 -6.97 16.77 6.67
N GLY A 512 -5.80 16.71 7.34
CA GLY A 512 -4.57 17.38 6.89
C GLY A 512 -4.41 18.83 7.35
N THR A 513 -5.37 19.37 8.12
CA THR A 513 -5.19 20.67 8.79
C THR A 513 -4.02 20.59 9.77
N LYS A 514 -3.09 21.54 9.69
CA LYS A 514 -1.95 21.59 10.62
C LYS A 514 -2.40 21.87 12.04
N MET A 515 -1.97 21.03 12.97
CA MET A 515 -2.36 21.06 14.38
C MET A 515 -1.19 21.18 15.33
N VAL A 516 -1.47 21.69 16.52
CA VAL A 516 -0.54 21.72 17.65
C VAL A 516 -1.16 20.95 18.81
N ILE A 517 -0.48 19.91 19.27
CA ILE A 517 -0.84 19.15 20.47
C ILE A 517 -0.05 19.73 21.64
N TYR A 518 -0.73 20.27 22.62
CA TYR A 518 -0.11 20.77 23.84
C TYR A 518 -0.04 19.67 24.90
N ILE A 519 1.19 19.34 25.32
CA ILE A 519 1.46 18.35 26.36
C ILE A 519 1.61 19.05 27.70
N SER A 520 0.89 18.57 28.70
CA SER A 520 0.98 19.10 30.04
C SER A 520 2.37 18.89 30.67
N THR A 521 2.93 19.95 31.21
CA THR A 521 4.08 19.90 32.11
C THR A 521 3.69 19.86 33.59
N GLY A 522 2.39 19.87 33.87
CA GLY A 522 1.83 20.05 35.23
C GLY A 522 1.93 21.51 35.72
N ARG A 523 1.35 21.79 36.87
CA ARG A 523 1.53 23.07 37.55
C ARG A 523 2.86 23.12 38.29
N LYS A 524 3.53 24.26 38.32
CA LYS A 524 4.77 24.49 39.12
C LYS A 524 4.62 24.17 40.61
N ASP A 525 3.39 24.20 41.13
CA ASP A 525 3.08 23.96 42.57
C ASP A 525 2.79 22.48 42.90
N TYR A 526 2.76 21.58 41.92
CA TYR A 526 2.40 20.17 42.11
C TYR A 526 3.47 19.37 42.90
N ASP A 527 4.74 19.77 42.83
CA ASP A 527 5.85 19.09 43.54
C ASP A 527 5.90 19.46 45.05
N SER A 528 5.27 20.56 45.46
CA SER A 528 5.30 20.99 46.87
C SER A 528 4.26 20.33 47.77
N GLN A 529 3.21 19.69 47.21
CA GLN A 529 2.15 19.06 48.01
C GLN A 529 2.35 17.53 48.24
N LYS A 530 3.33 16.87 47.59
CA LYS A 530 3.58 15.46 47.79
C LYS A 530 4.51 15.11 48.96
N GLN A 531 4.92 16.10 49.77
CA GLN A 531 5.82 15.89 50.91
C GLN A 531 5.18 16.10 52.27
N THR A 532 3.87 16.01 52.42
CA THR A 532 3.26 16.04 53.76
C THR A 532 2.25 14.93 53.93
N THR A 533 2.56 14.11 54.97
CA THR A 533 1.73 13.17 55.71
C THR A 533 1.67 11.74 55.20
N VAL A 534 2.66 10.96 55.64
CA VAL A 534 2.40 9.60 56.12
C VAL A 534 1.85 9.76 57.55
N PRO A 535 0.65 9.32 57.90
CA PRO A 535 0.28 9.16 59.30
C PRO A 535 0.91 7.89 59.83
N ASP A 536 1.69 8.01 60.90
CA ASP A 536 2.02 6.89 61.77
C ASP A 536 0.75 6.27 62.35
N VAL A 537 0.44 5.01 62.00
CA VAL A 537 -0.17 4.01 62.91
C VAL A 537 0.28 2.62 62.47
#